data_8a89ba78f81f9e7635694549cba4ed87
#
_entry.id   8a89ba78f81f9e7635694549cba4ed87
#
_cell.length_a   1.000
_cell.length_b   1.000
_cell.length_c   1.000
_cell.angle_alpha   90.00
_cell.angle_beta   90.00
_cell.angle_gamma   90.00
#
_symmetry.space_group_name_H-M   'P 1'
#
loop_
_entity.id
_entity.type
_entity.pdbx_description
1 polymer ?
#
loop_
_entity_poly.entity_id
_entity_poly.type
_entity_poly.pdbx_seq_one_letter_code
_entity_poly.pdbx_strand_id
1 'polypeptide(L)'
;MRLFPVRLSNITKMLDMYSQFNPSPLSIKQFMDFGQNACEKKSFIFLRKELPVRLANIMKEIALLPDHLLNTQSVSQVSSWYVQSFEEVLEFEKAEPTHSNLEKFCNTLVHIRNRHSDVVQTMAQGVIEMKEHQGGPVDCGMESSIQYFLDRLYMSRISIRMLINQHTILFGQFPNEQGRHIGCLDPACQISSVVRDAYENARFLCDQYYLISPELEITEHNPDDTANSPIRTVYVPSHLYHMLFELFKNSMRAVVENNDQDKCEKLPPIKVLIAEGKEDICVKISDQGGGIPRSQTDQLFKYMYSTAPQPSKSDLHTVPLAGYGYGLPISRLYARYFHGDIVLLSCEGYGTDAIIYMKAISDEANELLPIFNKTSSKFYRATVPTGDWSNQNFSNRWRYIYSLFSSKNN
;
A
#
# COMPACT_ATOMS: atom_id res chain seq x y z
N MET A 1 25.15 -29.93 16.62
CA MET A 1 23.70 -29.94 16.45
C MET A 1 22.91 -29.40 17.66
N ARG A 2 23.43 -28.42 18.41
CA ARG A 2 22.79 -27.80 19.61
C ARG A 2 22.66 -26.26 19.54
N LEU A 3 23.02 -25.62 18.41
CA LEU A 3 23.00 -24.15 18.27
C LEU A 3 21.64 -23.57 17.77
N PHE A 4 20.83 -24.36 17.08
CA PHE A 4 19.55 -23.95 16.54
C PHE A 4 18.47 -23.56 17.58
N PRO A 5 18.23 -24.34 18.67
CA PRO A 5 17.18 -23.99 19.62
C PRO A 5 17.50 -22.76 20.48
N VAL A 6 18.78 -22.48 20.73
CA VAL A 6 19.22 -21.32 21.53
C VAL A 6 19.06 -20.03 20.71
N ARG A 7 19.34 -20.07 19.41
CA ARG A 7 19.18 -18.90 18.49
C ARG A 7 17.71 -18.53 18.34
N LEU A 8 16.83 -19.51 18.10
CA LEU A 8 15.37 -19.33 18.05
C LEU A 8 14.79 -18.74 19.35
N SER A 9 15.24 -19.22 20.52
CA SER A 9 14.82 -18.70 21.82
C SER A 9 15.21 -17.23 22.03
N ASN A 10 16.37 -16.81 21.51
CA ASN A 10 16.80 -15.40 21.61
C ASN A 10 16.00 -14.50 20.68
N ILE A 11 15.73 -14.92 19.45
CA ILE A 11 14.93 -14.15 18.47
C ILE A 11 13.51 -13.94 19.00
N THR A 12 12.87 -14.97 19.54
CA THR A 12 11.53 -14.85 20.13
C THR A 12 11.50 -13.83 21.27
N LYS A 13 12.52 -13.82 22.14
CA LYS A 13 12.62 -12.81 23.23
C LYS A 13 12.79 -11.39 22.68
N MET A 14 13.64 -11.23 21.65
CA MET A 14 13.84 -9.92 21.00
C MET A 14 12.56 -9.45 20.30
N LEU A 15 11.86 -10.36 19.61
CA LEU A 15 10.57 -10.08 18.99
C LEU A 15 9.54 -9.62 20.02
N ASP A 16 9.45 -10.33 21.18
CA ASP A 16 8.55 -9.95 22.27
C ASP A 16 8.90 -8.59 22.86
N MET A 17 10.18 -8.27 22.97
CA MET A 17 10.64 -6.96 23.45
C MET A 17 10.30 -5.85 22.48
N TYR A 18 10.69 -5.98 21.21
CA TYR A 18 10.49 -4.91 20.20
C TYR A 18 9.03 -4.69 19.86
N SER A 19 8.19 -5.73 19.90
CA SER A 19 6.74 -5.60 19.64
C SER A 19 5.96 -4.85 20.72
N GLN A 20 6.58 -4.53 21.86
CA GLN A 20 5.97 -3.69 22.90
C GLN A 20 6.10 -2.19 22.60
N PHE A 21 6.98 -1.82 21.68
CA PHE A 21 7.16 -0.43 21.27
C PHE A 21 6.24 -0.11 20.08
N ASN A 22 5.72 1.12 20.10
CA ASN A 22 4.99 1.65 18.97
C ASN A 22 5.95 2.23 17.94
N PRO A 23 5.74 1.98 16.64
CA PRO A 23 6.51 2.63 15.60
C PRO A 23 6.29 4.14 15.62
N SER A 24 7.33 4.91 15.27
CA SER A 24 7.32 6.38 15.26
C SER A 24 6.86 6.89 13.89
N PRO A 25 5.66 7.49 13.76
CA PRO A 25 5.22 8.07 12.51
C PRO A 25 6.02 9.33 12.17
N LEU A 26 6.37 9.50 10.90
CA LEU A 26 7.06 10.67 10.37
C LEU A 26 6.15 11.43 9.40
N SER A 27 6.21 12.76 9.39
CA SER A 27 5.54 13.57 8.37
C SER A 27 6.39 13.70 7.10
N ILE A 28 5.74 14.00 5.97
CA ILE A 28 6.44 14.33 4.72
C ILE A 28 7.47 15.45 4.96
N LYS A 29 7.11 16.46 5.76
CA LYS A 29 8.03 17.54 6.13
C LYS A 29 9.25 17.04 6.88
N GLN A 30 9.09 16.14 7.88
CA GLN A 30 10.22 15.56 8.60
C GLN A 30 11.16 14.77 7.69
N PHE A 31 10.62 14.03 6.73
CA PHE A 31 11.42 13.36 5.69
C PHE A 31 12.19 14.38 4.84
N MET A 32 11.56 15.49 4.47
CA MET A 32 12.17 16.58 3.71
C MET A 32 13.27 17.29 4.47
N ASP A 33 12.96 17.74 5.69
CA ASP A 33 13.90 18.48 6.56
C ASP A 33 15.16 17.64 6.87
N PHE A 34 14.95 16.34 7.13
CA PHE A 34 16.06 15.40 7.30
C PHE A 34 16.88 15.25 6.04
N GLY A 35 16.22 15.10 4.88
CA GLY A 35 16.90 14.83 3.60
C GLY A 35 17.68 16.03 3.06
N GLN A 36 17.24 17.28 3.33
CA GLN A 36 17.94 18.50 2.94
C GLN A 36 19.33 18.63 3.60
N ASN A 37 19.42 18.18 4.88
CA ASN A 37 20.66 18.19 5.67
C ASN A 37 21.05 16.76 6.04
N ALA A 38 21.02 15.87 5.06
CA ALA A 38 21.13 14.44 5.30
C ALA A 38 22.45 14.06 5.99
N CYS A 39 22.34 13.33 7.09
CA CYS A 39 23.46 12.78 7.83
C CYS A 39 23.30 11.27 7.96
N GLU A 40 24.15 10.51 7.28
CA GLU A 40 24.09 9.04 7.25
C GLU A 40 24.16 8.43 8.66
N LYS A 41 25.02 8.96 9.54
CA LYS A 41 25.15 8.49 10.92
C LYS A 41 23.84 8.68 11.72
N LYS A 42 23.15 9.81 11.54
CA LYS A 42 21.85 10.06 12.20
C LYS A 42 20.78 9.12 11.67
N SER A 43 20.74 8.90 10.35
CA SER A 43 19.83 7.95 9.72
C SER A 43 20.08 6.53 10.21
N PHE A 44 21.33 6.07 10.25
CA PHE A 44 21.70 4.77 10.78
C PHE A 44 21.23 4.58 12.23
N ILE A 45 21.50 5.57 13.12
CA ILE A 45 21.12 5.50 14.53
C ILE A 45 19.59 5.43 14.70
N PHE A 46 18.85 6.13 13.86
CA PHE A 46 17.38 6.07 13.85
C PHE A 46 16.89 4.72 13.32
N LEU A 47 17.32 4.31 12.13
CA LEU A 47 16.81 3.12 11.46
C LEU A 47 17.12 1.82 12.17
N ARG A 48 18.31 1.68 12.78
CA ARG A 48 18.67 0.48 13.56
C ARG A 48 17.78 0.26 14.79
N LYS A 49 17.05 1.30 15.23
CA LYS A 49 16.07 1.21 16.34
C LYS A 49 14.64 1.08 15.82
N GLU A 50 14.29 1.83 14.80
CA GLU A 50 12.93 1.92 14.27
C GLU A 50 12.54 0.70 13.43
N LEU A 51 13.45 0.21 12.55
CA LEU A 51 13.14 -0.95 11.70
C LEU A 51 12.84 -2.23 12.50
N PRO A 52 13.59 -2.60 13.57
CA PRO A 52 13.21 -3.74 14.41
C PRO A 52 11.83 -3.60 15.03
N VAL A 53 11.41 -2.40 15.43
CA VAL A 53 10.06 -2.15 15.97
C VAL A 53 9.00 -2.41 14.90
N ARG A 54 9.17 -1.84 13.70
CA ARG A 54 8.22 -2.04 12.59
C ARG A 54 8.15 -3.51 12.15
N LEU A 55 9.30 -4.16 12.02
CA LEU A 55 9.37 -5.59 11.66
C LEU A 55 8.75 -6.49 12.75
N ALA A 56 9.01 -6.21 14.04
CA ALA A 56 8.46 -6.99 15.14
C ALA A 56 6.93 -6.87 15.21
N ASN A 57 6.39 -5.67 15.02
CA ASN A 57 4.94 -5.45 15.01
C ASN A 57 4.27 -6.28 13.91
N ILE A 58 4.79 -6.26 12.67
CA ILE A 58 4.20 -7.03 11.58
C ILE A 58 4.37 -8.54 11.76
N MET A 59 5.48 -9.01 12.29
CA MET A 59 5.69 -10.44 12.58
C MET A 59 4.70 -10.96 13.62
N LYS A 60 4.33 -10.14 14.62
CA LYS A 60 3.25 -10.48 15.57
C LYS A 60 1.88 -10.54 14.91
N GLU A 61 1.59 -9.67 13.95
CA GLU A 61 0.36 -9.73 13.17
C GLU A 61 0.30 -11.02 12.32
N ILE A 62 1.40 -11.40 11.66
CA ILE A 62 1.49 -12.64 10.88
C ILE A 62 1.20 -13.85 11.78
N ALA A 63 1.73 -13.87 13.01
CA ALA A 63 1.50 -14.98 13.95
C ALA A 63 0.04 -15.09 14.44
N LEU A 64 -0.83 -14.09 14.18
CA LEU A 64 -2.26 -14.13 14.51
C LEU A 64 -3.14 -14.61 13.35
N LEU A 65 -2.58 -14.90 12.20
CA LEU A 65 -3.32 -15.44 11.07
C LEU A 65 -4.03 -16.75 11.44
N PRO A 66 -5.19 -17.05 10.83
CA PRO A 66 -5.80 -18.36 10.94
C PRO A 66 -4.82 -19.48 10.53
N ASP A 67 -4.84 -20.59 11.24
CA ASP A 67 -3.92 -21.70 11.01
C ASP A 67 -3.94 -22.20 9.56
N HIS A 68 -5.11 -22.22 8.93
CA HIS A 68 -5.27 -22.60 7.53
C HIS A 68 -4.50 -21.71 6.55
N LEU A 69 -4.35 -20.41 6.86
CA LEU A 69 -3.58 -19.48 6.05
C LEU A 69 -2.10 -19.49 6.46
N LEU A 70 -1.82 -19.51 7.75
CA LEU A 70 -0.46 -19.50 8.30
C LEU A 70 0.37 -20.69 7.81
N ASN A 71 -0.27 -21.87 7.68
CA ASN A 71 0.39 -23.12 7.29
C ASN A 71 0.54 -23.28 5.76
N THR A 72 0.10 -22.32 4.95
CA THR A 72 0.36 -22.36 3.50
C THR A 72 1.84 -22.15 3.23
N GLN A 73 2.33 -22.74 2.13
CA GLN A 73 3.75 -22.65 1.75
C GLN A 73 4.15 -21.19 1.51
N SER A 74 3.30 -20.44 0.80
CA SER A 74 3.57 -19.05 0.44
C SER A 74 3.62 -18.13 1.65
N VAL A 75 2.70 -18.25 2.62
CA VAL A 75 2.72 -17.44 3.85
C VAL A 75 3.90 -17.79 4.74
N SER A 76 4.26 -19.08 4.84
CA SER A 76 5.45 -19.53 5.54
C SER A 76 6.73 -18.91 4.95
N GLN A 77 6.82 -18.81 3.63
CA GLN A 77 7.93 -18.17 2.93
C GLN A 77 8.00 -16.66 3.25
N VAL A 78 6.89 -15.94 3.18
CA VAL A 78 6.83 -14.51 3.57
C VAL A 78 7.26 -14.34 5.02
N SER A 79 6.76 -15.18 5.94
CA SER A 79 7.16 -15.16 7.35
C SER A 79 8.67 -15.33 7.50
N SER A 80 9.28 -16.26 6.77
CA SER A 80 10.73 -16.49 6.82
C SER A 80 11.53 -15.26 6.34
N TRP A 81 11.05 -14.53 5.33
CA TRP A 81 11.69 -13.29 4.85
C TRP A 81 11.70 -12.18 5.91
N TYR A 82 10.58 -12.04 6.65
CA TYR A 82 10.51 -11.07 7.74
C TYR A 82 11.40 -11.44 8.91
N VAL A 83 11.45 -12.73 9.30
CA VAL A 83 12.36 -13.23 10.34
C VAL A 83 13.81 -12.97 9.98
N GLN A 84 14.23 -13.33 8.77
CA GLN A 84 15.58 -13.08 8.29
C GLN A 84 15.94 -11.60 8.28
N SER A 85 15.03 -10.75 7.82
CA SER A 85 15.23 -9.30 7.78
C SER A 85 15.34 -8.69 9.18
N PHE A 86 14.57 -9.20 10.13
CA PHE A 86 14.65 -8.79 11.53
C PHE A 86 16.01 -9.17 12.15
N GLU A 87 16.50 -10.39 11.92
CA GLU A 87 17.81 -10.84 12.38
C GLU A 87 18.95 -9.97 11.83
N GLU A 88 18.95 -9.73 10.51
CA GLU A 88 19.97 -8.93 9.84
C GLU A 88 20.03 -7.49 10.36
N VAL A 89 18.89 -6.86 10.65
CA VAL A 89 18.87 -5.50 11.22
C VAL A 89 19.35 -5.51 12.68
N LEU A 90 19.02 -6.54 13.46
CA LEU A 90 19.48 -6.67 14.85
C LEU A 90 21.01 -6.82 14.99
N GLU A 91 21.71 -7.31 13.97
CA GLU A 91 23.18 -7.35 13.99
C GLU A 91 23.82 -5.97 14.20
N PHE A 92 23.10 -4.90 13.80
CA PHE A 92 23.54 -3.51 13.95
C PHE A 92 23.08 -2.83 15.23
N GLU A 93 22.32 -3.51 16.11
CA GLU A 93 21.74 -2.90 17.32
C GLU A 93 22.77 -2.13 18.15
N LYS A 94 23.97 -2.71 18.34
CA LYS A 94 25.07 -2.16 19.15
C LYS A 94 26.25 -1.67 18.31
N ALA A 95 26.13 -1.72 16.97
CA ALA A 95 27.22 -1.35 16.09
C ALA A 95 27.49 0.17 16.12
N GLU A 96 28.78 0.55 16.23
CA GLU A 96 29.20 1.94 16.15
C GLU A 96 29.07 2.46 14.70
N PRO A 97 28.71 3.73 14.49
CA PRO A 97 28.52 4.34 13.17
C PRO A 97 29.87 4.63 12.47
N THR A 98 30.70 3.59 12.28
CA THR A 98 31.92 3.63 11.50
C THR A 98 31.59 3.52 9.99
N HIS A 99 32.46 4.04 9.12
CA HIS A 99 32.25 3.97 7.66
C HIS A 99 31.93 2.55 7.18
N SER A 100 32.68 1.55 7.65
CA SER A 100 32.45 0.15 7.27
C SER A 100 31.09 -0.38 7.73
N ASN A 101 30.61 0.03 8.92
CA ASN A 101 29.29 -0.39 9.41
C ASN A 101 28.15 0.33 8.69
N LEU A 102 28.32 1.59 8.30
CA LEU A 102 27.36 2.35 7.51
C LEU A 102 27.17 1.73 6.14
N GLU A 103 28.27 1.45 5.43
CA GLU A 103 28.23 0.78 4.13
C GLU A 103 27.58 -0.61 4.19
N LYS A 104 27.97 -1.44 5.19
CA LYS A 104 27.35 -2.75 5.41
C LYS A 104 25.86 -2.64 5.68
N PHE A 105 25.44 -1.68 6.50
CA PHE A 105 24.05 -1.45 6.82
C PHE A 105 23.25 -1.05 5.57
N CYS A 106 23.75 -0.11 4.77
CA CYS A 106 23.11 0.31 3.53
C CYS A 106 22.93 -0.90 2.57
N ASN A 107 23.98 -1.72 2.38
CA ASN A 107 23.91 -2.93 1.56
C ASN A 107 22.89 -3.95 2.12
N THR A 108 22.85 -4.15 3.44
CA THR A 108 21.84 -5.00 4.08
C THR A 108 20.42 -4.50 3.81
N LEU A 109 20.19 -3.19 3.89
CA LEU A 109 18.88 -2.61 3.58
C LEU A 109 18.48 -2.83 2.11
N VAL A 110 19.41 -2.74 1.17
CA VAL A 110 19.18 -3.07 -0.24
C VAL A 110 18.78 -4.55 -0.39
N HIS A 111 19.46 -5.47 0.28
CA HIS A 111 19.10 -6.89 0.25
C HIS A 111 17.71 -7.16 0.84
N ILE A 112 17.36 -6.53 1.96
CA ILE A 112 16.03 -6.62 2.57
C ILE A 112 14.97 -6.09 1.60
N ARG A 113 15.18 -4.92 1.00
CA ARG A 113 14.26 -4.34 0.01
C ARG A 113 14.00 -5.29 -1.16
N ASN A 114 15.05 -5.90 -1.70
CA ASN A 114 14.95 -6.81 -2.83
C ASN A 114 14.27 -8.12 -2.44
N ARG A 115 14.57 -8.70 -1.25
CA ARG A 115 13.89 -9.88 -0.71
C ARG A 115 12.38 -9.66 -0.57
N HIS A 116 11.98 -8.46 -0.20
CA HIS A 116 10.57 -8.11 -0.01
C HIS A 116 9.86 -7.65 -1.31
N SER A 117 10.48 -7.77 -2.50
CA SER A 117 9.83 -7.38 -3.78
C SER A 117 8.52 -8.12 -3.98
N ASP A 118 8.51 -9.42 -3.77
CA ASP A 118 7.43 -10.32 -4.17
C ASP A 118 6.43 -10.64 -3.04
N VAL A 119 6.53 -9.94 -1.89
CA VAL A 119 5.63 -10.16 -0.73
C VAL A 119 4.15 -10.09 -1.11
N VAL A 120 3.75 -9.14 -1.96
CA VAL A 120 2.34 -8.97 -2.36
C VAL A 120 1.85 -10.19 -3.14
N GLN A 121 2.62 -10.61 -4.15
CA GLN A 121 2.27 -11.73 -5.01
C GLN A 121 2.27 -13.05 -4.22
N THR A 122 3.29 -13.26 -3.38
CA THR A 122 3.41 -14.46 -2.56
C THR A 122 2.30 -14.56 -1.52
N MET A 123 1.90 -13.44 -0.89
CA MET A 123 0.74 -13.44 0.01
C MET A 123 -0.57 -13.71 -0.73
N ALA A 124 -0.74 -13.15 -1.93
CA ALA A 124 -1.90 -13.44 -2.79
C ALA A 124 -1.98 -14.94 -3.11
N GLN A 125 -0.85 -15.54 -3.47
CA GLN A 125 -0.74 -16.99 -3.71
C GLN A 125 -1.11 -17.79 -2.46
N GLY A 126 -0.67 -17.37 -1.27
CA GLY A 126 -1.03 -18.03 -0.01
C GLY A 126 -2.53 -18.02 0.27
N VAL A 127 -3.23 -16.94 -0.06
CA VAL A 127 -4.70 -16.89 0.08
C VAL A 127 -5.39 -17.79 -0.95
N ILE A 128 -4.84 -17.93 -2.17
CA ILE A 128 -5.33 -18.88 -3.17
C ILE A 128 -5.13 -20.32 -2.68
N GLU A 129 -3.92 -20.67 -2.21
CA GLU A 129 -3.60 -21.98 -1.64
C GLU A 129 -4.58 -22.34 -0.51
N MET A 130 -4.87 -21.41 0.40
CA MET A 130 -5.86 -21.62 1.46
C MET A 130 -7.25 -21.92 0.90
N LYS A 131 -7.74 -21.15 -0.09
CA LYS A 131 -9.05 -21.37 -0.72
C LYS A 131 -9.14 -22.74 -1.42
N GLU A 132 -8.09 -23.13 -2.12
CA GLU A 132 -8.01 -24.44 -2.79
C GLU A 132 -8.07 -25.60 -1.78
N HIS A 133 -7.41 -25.46 -0.61
CA HIS A 133 -7.44 -26.50 0.45
C HIS A 133 -8.78 -26.59 1.17
N GLN A 134 -9.52 -25.47 1.31
CA GLN A 134 -10.83 -25.49 1.98
C GLN A 134 -11.95 -26.09 1.10
N GLY A 135 -11.80 -26.10 -0.23
CA GLY A 135 -12.75 -26.71 -1.17
C GLY A 135 -14.17 -26.10 -1.16
N GLY A 136 -14.35 -24.90 -0.56
CA GLY A 136 -15.66 -24.23 -0.45
C GLY A 136 -15.53 -22.71 -0.25
N PRO A 137 -16.67 -21.99 -0.20
CA PRO A 137 -16.67 -20.56 0.05
C PRO A 137 -16.08 -20.24 1.43
N VAL A 138 -15.22 -19.22 1.48
CA VAL A 138 -14.64 -18.74 2.74
C VAL A 138 -15.72 -18.08 3.59
N ASP A 139 -15.74 -18.39 4.89
CA ASP A 139 -16.65 -17.73 5.83
C ASP A 139 -16.43 -16.22 5.87
N CYS A 140 -17.53 -15.43 5.92
CA CYS A 140 -17.46 -13.95 5.94
C CYS A 140 -16.61 -13.40 7.10
N GLY A 141 -16.59 -14.09 8.25
CA GLY A 141 -15.76 -13.71 9.39
C GLY A 141 -14.27 -13.89 9.10
N MET A 142 -13.91 -14.98 8.45
CA MET A 142 -12.55 -15.28 8.01
C MET A 142 -12.10 -14.30 6.91
N GLU A 143 -12.97 -14.01 5.93
CA GLU A 143 -12.67 -13.02 4.87
C GLU A 143 -12.37 -11.64 5.48
N SER A 144 -13.19 -11.19 6.44
CA SER A 144 -12.98 -9.91 7.13
C SER A 144 -11.68 -9.89 7.95
N SER A 145 -11.31 -11.01 8.56
CA SER A 145 -10.05 -11.14 9.31
C SER A 145 -8.85 -11.09 8.39
N ILE A 146 -8.92 -11.76 7.24
CA ILE A 146 -7.86 -11.72 6.20
C ILE A 146 -7.73 -10.31 5.62
N GLN A 147 -8.84 -9.66 5.29
CA GLN A 147 -8.85 -8.27 4.80
C GLN A 147 -8.15 -7.33 5.80
N TYR A 148 -8.54 -7.39 7.07
CA TYR A 148 -7.96 -6.59 8.14
C TYR A 148 -6.45 -6.83 8.28
N PHE A 149 -6.03 -8.08 8.24
CA PHE A 149 -4.61 -8.44 8.30
C PHE A 149 -3.83 -7.91 7.09
N LEU A 150 -4.34 -8.13 5.87
CA LEU A 150 -3.65 -7.71 4.63
C LEU A 150 -3.49 -6.19 4.56
N ASP A 151 -4.50 -5.42 4.98
CA ASP A 151 -4.41 -3.97 5.08
C ASP A 151 -3.23 -3.55 5.99
N ARG A 152 -3.09 -4.20 7.13
CA ARG A 152 -2.02 -3.90 8.10
C ARG A 152 -0.65 -4.36 7.61
N LEU A 153 -0.58 -5.57 7.02
CA LEU A 153 0.66 -6.09 6.42
C LEU A 153 1.18 -5.15 5.34
N TYR A 154 0.32 -4.76 4.40
CA TYR A 154 0.75 -3.93 3.27
C TYR A 154 1.03 -2.49 3.70
N MET A 155 0.28 -1.93 4.64
CA MET A 155 0.60 -0.62 5.23
C MET A 155 1.97 -0.63 5.92
N SER A 156 2.26 -1.66 6.74
CA SER A 156 3.58 -1.83 7.37
C SER A 156 4.69 -1.99 6.32
N ARG A 157 4.41 -2.77 5.26
CA ARG A 157 5.36 -2.93 4.15
C ARG A 157 5.67 -1.61 3.44
N ILE A 158 4.64 -0.79 3.16
CA ILE A 158 4.82 0.54 2.56
C ILE A 158 5.73 1.38 3.45
N SER A 159 5.49 1.40 4.76
CA SER A 159 6.27 2.19 5.72
C SER A 159 7.73 1.73 5.83
N ILE A 160 7.98 0.42 5.88
CA ILE A 160 9.33 -0.14 5.91
C ILE A 160 10.09 0.20 4.62
N ARG A 161 9.43 0.04 3.45
CA ARG A 161 10.03 0.39 2.16
C ARG A 161 10.33 1.88 2.03
N MET A 162 9.44 2.75 2.56
CA MET A 162 9.66 4.19 2.56
C MET A 162 10.95 4.55 3.31
N LEU A 163 11.15 4.02 4.52
CA LEU A 163 12.37 4.25 5.31
C LEU A 163 13.64 3.71 4.61
N ILE A 164 13.56 2.48 4.11
CA ILE A 164 14.68 1.84 3.43
C ILE A 164 15.05 2.61 2.15
N ASN A 165 14.05 2.96 1.32
CA ASN A 165 14.28 3.69 0.08
C ASN A 165 14.88 5.08 0.37
N GLN A 166 14.34 5.81 1.34
CA GLN A 166 14.88 7.11 1.72
C GLN A 166 16.37 7.02 2.10
N HIS A 167 16.75 6.04 2.93
CA HIS A 167 18.14 5.85 3.32
C HIS A 167 19.01 5.43 2.14
N THR A 168 18.59 4.42 1.37
CA THR A 168 19.41 3.86 0.30
C THR A 168 19.57 4.79 -0.91
N ILE A 169 18.61 5.68 -1.17
CA ILE A 169 18.72 6.69 -2.23
C ILE A 169 19.61 7.86 -1.78
N LEU A 170 19.53 8.27 -0.51
CA LEU A 170 20.36 9.38 0.00
C LEU A 170 21.83 8.99 0.18
N PHE A 171 22.14 7.75 0.58
CA PHE A 171 23.48 7.32 0.99
C PHE A 171 24.01 6.10 0.23
N GLY A 172 23.25 5.52 -0.69
CA GLY A 172 23.68 4.37 -1.50
C GLY A 172 24.73 4.72 -2.55
N GLN A 173 25.24 3.69 -3.25
CA GLN A 173 26.31 3.81 -4.24
C GLN A 173 25.92 4.61 -5.49
N PHE A 174 24.63 4.82 -5.74
CA PHE A 174 24.10 5.60 -6.85
C PHE A 174 23.23 6.74 -6.32
N PRO A 175 23.84 7.81 -5.78
CA PRO A 175 23.08 8.99 -5.40
C PRO A 175 22.39 9.56 -6.64
N ASN A 176 21.17 10.08 -6.45
CA ASN A 176 20.36 10.64 -7.52
C ASN A 176 21.14 11.75 -8.27
N GLU A 177 21.60 11.48 -9.49
CA GLU A 177 22.31 12.45 -10.34
C GLU A 177 21.42 13.64 -10.74
N GLN A 178 20.10 13.55 -10.54
CA GLN A 178 19.13 14.56 -10.99
C GLN A 178 18.92 15.73 -10.02
N GLY A 179 19.64 15.83 -8.89
CA GLY A 179 19.73 17.02 -8.03
C GLY A 179 18.41 17.61 -7.46
N ARG A 180 17.26 17.17 -7.97
CA ARG A 180 15.93 17.69 -7.63
C ARG A 180 15.27 16.91 -6.48
N HIS A 181 15.46 15.60 -6.43
CA HIS A 181 14.80 14.75 -5.46
C HIS A 181 15.60 14.67 -4.16
N ILE A 182 14.89 14.64 -3.04
CA ILE A 182 15.44 14.47 -1.70
C ILE A 182 15.14 13.04 -1.25
N GLY A 183 16.01 12.12 -1.60
CA GLY A 183 15.74 10.69 -1.48
C GLY A 183 14.60 10.27 -2.41
N CYS A 184 13.52 9.69 -1.86
CA CYS A 184 12.33 9.30 -2.62
C CYS A 184 11.27 10.41 -2.74
N LEU A 185 11.51 11.60 -2.18
CA LEU A 185 10.60 12.75 -2.22
C LEU A 185 11.00 13.73 -3.33
N ASP A 186 10.01 14.26 -4.03
CA ASP A 186 10.16 15.42 -4.91
C ASP A 186 9.57 16.65 -4.19
N PRO A 187 10.42 17.68 -3.91
CA PRO A 187 9.96 18.90 -3.25
C PRO A 187 9.02 19.75 -4.09
N ALA A 188 8.95 19.51 -5.38
CA ALA A 188 8.09 20.22 -6.33
C ALA A 188 7.50 19.23 -7.35
N CYS A 189 6.92 18.14 -6.86
CA CYS A 189 6.29 17.10 -7.66
C CYS A 189 5.16 17.70 -8.51
N GLN A 190 5.37 17.74 -9.82
CA GLN A 190 4.35 18.19 -10.77
C GLN A 190 3.38 17.05 -11.02
N ILE A 191 2.15 17.20 -10.53
CA ILE A 191 1.13 16.13 -10.56
C ILE A 191 0.79 15.72 -11.99
N SER A 192 0.61 16.67 -12.89
CA SER A 192 0.28 16.40 -14.30
C SER A 192 1.37 15.63 -15.04
N SER A 193 2.64 15.79 -14.65
CA SER A 193 3.74 14.98 -15.22
C SER A 193 3.59 13.52 -14.79
N VAL A 194 3.36 13.24 -13.49
CA VAL A 194 3.18 11.88 -13.00
C VAL A 194 1.92 11.22 -13.59
N VAL A 195 0.86 12.02 -13.81
CA VAL A 195 -0.36 11.55 -14.50
C VAL A 195 -0.04 11.09 -15.92
N ARG A 196 0.72 11.88 -16.68
CA ARG A 196 1.11 11.52 -18.07
C ARG A 196 1.98 10.26 -18.09
N ASP A 197 2.98 10.18 -17.21
CA ASP A 197 3.89 9.02 -17.13
C ASP A 197 3.13 7.74 -16.79
N ALA A 198 2.19 7.80 -15.85
CA ALA A 198 1.36 6.66 -15.47
C ALA A 198 0.40 6.25 -16.59
N TYR A 199 -0.21 7.23 -17.28
CA TYR A 199 -1.09 6.99 -18.40
C TYR A 199 -0.36 6.33 -19.58
N GLU A 200 0.81 6.84 -20.00
CA GLU A 200 1.56 6.29 -21.13
C GLU A 200 1.98 4.82 -20.87
N ASN A 201 2.37 4.50 -19.64
CA ASN A 201 2.70 3.11 -19.30
C ASN A 201 1.46 2.20 -19.24
N ALA A 202 0.32 2.70 -18.75
CA ALA A 202 -0.93 1.96 -18.77
C ALA A 202 -1.46 1.78 -20.21
N ARG A 203 -1.33 2.82 -21.04
CA ARG A 203 -1.65 2.80 -22.46
C ARG A 203 -0.85 1.74 -23.20
N PHE A 204 0.46 1.69 -22.98
CA PHE A 204 1.32 0.68 -23.59
C PHE A 204 0.83 -0.75 -23.30
N LEU A 205 0.44 -1.04 -22.04
CA LEU A 205 -0.16 -2.34 -21.71
C LEU A 205 -1.52 -2.55 -22.36
N CYS A 206 -2.38 -1.53 -22.39
CA CYS A 206 -3.69 -1.60 -23.02
C CYS A 206 -3.57 -1.90 -24.52
N ASP A 207 -2.67 -1.22 -25.21
CA ASP A 207 -2.39 -1.45 -26.63
C ASP A 207 -1.84 -2.86 -26.91
N GLN A 208 -1.05 -3.42 -25.99
CA GLN A 208 -0.59 -4.81 -26.11
C GLN A 208 -1.74 -5.85 -26.03
N TYR A 209 -2.77 -5.58 -25.21
CA TYR A 209 -3.88 -6.50 -24.98
C TYR A 209 -5.02 -6.31 -25.96
N TYR A 210 -5.40 -5.07 -26.24
CA TYR A 210 -6.61 -4.73 -26.99
C TYR A 210 -6.33 -4.09 -28.34
N LEU A 211 -5.06 -3.77 -28.67
CA LEU A 211 -4.61 -3.06 -29.88
C LEU A 211 -5.21 -1.66 -30.05
N ILE A 212 -5.90 -1.16 -29.02
CA ILE A 212 -6.52 0.15 -28.98
C ILE A 212 -6.55 0.67 -27.53
N SER A 213 -6.48 1.99 -27.37
CA SER A 213 -6.59 2.64 -26.05
C SER A 213 -7.32 3.99 -26.14
N PRO A 214 -8.04 4.39 -25.08
CA PRO A 214 -8.69 5.72 -25.03
C PRO A 214 -7.65 6.83 -24.86
N GLU A 215 -7.92 8.00 -25.47
CA GLU A 215 -7.09 9.20 -25.33
C GLU A 215 -7.19 9.80 -23.90
N LEU A 216 -6.23 10.67 -23.53
CA LEU A 216 -6.17 11.37 -22.26
C LEU A 216 -6.46 12.86 -22.43
N GLU A 217 -7.38 13.38 -21.63
CA GLU A 217 -7.65 14.82 -21.47
C GLU A 217 -7.30 15.23 -20.03
N ILE A 218 -6.39 16.20 -19.86
CA ILE A 218 -6.01 16.71 -18.51
C ILE A 218 -6.45 18.15 -18.39
N THR A 219 -7.13 18.45 -17.28
CA THR A 219 -7.50 19.81 -16.86
C THR A 219 -6.93 20.06 -15.47
N GLU A 220 -6.24 21.18 -15.28
CA GLU A 220 -5.75 21.63 -13.97
C GLU A 220 -6.60 22.82 -13.51
N HIS A 221 -6.98 22.81 -12.24
CA HIS A 221 -7.71 23.91 -11.60
C HIS A 221 -6.98 24.36 -10.34
N ASN A 222 -6.35 25.51 -10.44
CA ASN A 222 -5.72 26.21 -9.32
C ASN A 222 -6.48 27.52 -9.08
N PRO A 223 -7.21 27.68 -7.96
CA PRO A 223 -8.03 28.87 -7.71
C PRO A 223 -7.21 30.15 -7.48
N ASP A 224 -5.95 30.01 -7.06
CA ASP A 224 -5.09 31.16 -6.72
C ASP A 224 -4.18 31.56 -7.89
N ASP A 225 -4.21 30.85 -9.01
CA ASP A 225 -3.29 31.07 -10.12
C ASP A 225 -3.93 31.75 -11.33
N THR A 226 -3.51 32.99 -11.57
CA THR A 226 -3.85 33.77 -12.77
C THR A 226 -2.99 33.38 -13.99
N ALA A 227 -1.97 32.55 -13.86
CA ALA A 227 -0.91 32.31 -14.82
C ALA A 227 -0.90 30.91 -15.47
N ASN A 228 -1.89 30.04 -15.23
CA ASN A 228 -1.90 28.66 -15.74
C ASN A 228 -0.64 27.84 -15.35
N SER A 229 -0.07 28.07 -14.17
CA SER A 229 1.09 27.29 -13.70
C SER A 229 0.66 25.89 -13.28
N PRO A 230 1.50 24.86 -13.54
CA PRO A 230 1.17 23.49 -13.16
C PRO A 230 1.15 23.31 -11.64
N ILE A 231 0.18 22.57 -11.14
CA ILE A 231 0.03 22.24 -9.72
C ILE A 231 1.23 21.40 -9.26
N ARG A 232 1.90 21.87 -8.21
CA ARG A 232 3.08 21.24 -7.62
C ARG A 232 2.92 21.05 -6.13
N THR A 233 3.34 19.91 -5.62
CA THR A 233 3.32 19.60 -4.17
C THR A 233 4.55 18.82 -3.76
N VAL A 234 4.82 18.79 -2.46
CA VAL A 234 5.84 17.89 -1.89
C VAL A 234 5.22 16.51 -1.76
N TYR A 235 5.68 15.55 -2.52
CA TYR A 235 5.14 14.20 -2.46
C TYR A 235 6.16 13.13 -2.85
N VAL A 236 5.79 11.84 -2.73
CA VAL A 236 6.53 10.69 -3.23
C VAL A 236 6.00 10.32 -4.61
N PRO A 237 6.68 10.67 -5.72
CA PRO A 237 6.15 10.48 -7.08
C PRO A 237 5.81 9.01 -7.37
N SER A 238 6.60 8.06 -6.84
CA SER A 238 6.35 6.63 -7.05
C SER A 238 5.08 6.13 -6.39
N HIS A 239 4.63 6.72 -5.28
CA HIS A 239 3.35 6.38 -4.66
C HIS A 239 2.18 6.88 -5.51
N LEU A 240 2.25 8.14 -5.95
CA LEU A 240 1.24 8.72 -6.84
C LEU A 240 1.18 7.96 -8.17
N TYR A 241 2.34 7.66 -8.76
CA TYR A 241 2.44 6.87 -9.99
C TYR A 241 1.74 5.51 -9.85
N HIS A 242 2.00 4.78 -8.76
CA HIS A 242 1.37 3.48 -8.54
C HIS A 242 -0.16 3.57 -8.47
N MET A 243 -0.68 4.55 -7.73
CA MET A 243 -2.13 4.77 -7.64
C MET A 243 -2.74 5.07 -9.01
N LEU A 244 -2.16 6.01 -9.74
CA LEU A 244 -2.62 6.43 -11.06
C LEU A 244 -2.55 5.28 -12.08
N PHE A 245 -1.45 4.54 -12.09
CA PHE A 245 -1.24 3.43 -13.02
C PHE A 245 -2.31 2.34 -12.85
N GLU A 246 -2.63 1.95 -11.61
CA GLU A 246 -3.69 0.97 -11.33
C GLU A 246 -5.08 1.48 -11.72
N LEU A 247 -5.37 2.76 -11.47
CA LEU A 247 -6.64 3.38 -11.86
C LEU A 247 -6.75 3.50 -13.38
N PHE A 248 -5.70 3.91 -14.10
CA PHE A 248 -5.71 3.98 -15.56
C PHE A 248 -5.91 2.61 -16.22
N LYS A 249 -5.25 1.56 -15.73
CA LYS A 249 -5.47 0.20 -16.22
C LYS A 249 -6.94 -0.22 -16.12
N ASN A 250 -7.57 0.09 -14.98
CA ASN A 250 -8.97 -0.25 -14.76
C ASN A 250 -9.90 0.55 -15.66
N SER A 251 -9.69 1.87 -15.80
CA SER A 251 -10.49 2.75 -16.65
C SER A 251 -10.33 2.41 -18.14
N MET A 252 -9.09 2.17 -18.60
CA MET A 252 -8.83 1.78 -20.00
C MET A 252 -9.51 0.46 -20.33
N ARG A 253 -9.36 -0.54 -19.46
CA ARG A 253 -10.02 -1.84 -19.63
C ARG A 253 -11.54 -1.67 -19.71
N ALA A 254 -12.15 -0.93 -18.78
CA ALA A 254 -13.59 -0.71 -18.75
C ALA A 254 -14.09 0.00 -20.02
N VAL A 255 -13.38 1.01 -20.48
CA VAL A 255 -13.74 1.74 -21.72
C VAL A 255 -13.66 0.84 -22.93
N VAL A 256 -12.58 0.05 -23.07
CA VAL A 256 -12.42 -0.85 -24.23
C VAL A 256 -13.44 -1.99 -24.23
N GLU A 257 -13.65 -2.64 -23.06
CA GLU A 257 -14.61 -3.75 -22.93
C GLU A 257 -16.08 -3.32 -23.08
N ASN A 258 -16.42 -2.06 -22.72
CA ASN A 258 -17.79 -1.54 -22.84
C ASN A 258 -18.13 -1.04 -24.25
N ASN A 259 -17.13 -0.67 -25.05
CA ASN A 259 -17.34 -0.17 -26.39
C ASN A 259 -17.05 -1.25 -27.44
N ASP A 260 -18.05 -1.54 -28.26
CA ASP A 260 -17.96 -2.54 -29.33
C ASP A 260 -16.95 -2.03 -30.39
N GLN A 261 -15.78 -2.68 -30.47
CA GLN A 261 -14.67 -2.27 -31.35
C GLN A 261 -15.09 -2.17 -32.84
N ASP A 262 -16.11 -2.96 -33.24
CA ASP A 262 -16.60 -2.95 -34.61
C ASP A 262 -17.53 -1.75 -34.94
N LYS A 263 -17.99 -1.02 -33.94
CA LYS A 263 -18.98 0.07 -34.08
C LYS A 263 -18.46 1.47 -33.72
N CYS A 264 -17.34 1.58 -33.02
CA CYS A 264 -16.80 2.87 -32.58
C CYS A 264 -15.49 3.18 -33.31
N GLU A 265 -15.48 4.19 -34.17
CA GLU A 265 -14.26 4.72 -34.78
C GLU A 265 -13.31 5.36 -33.75
N LYS A 266 -13.84 5.83 -32.60
CA LYS A 266 -13.07 6.49 -31.55
C LYS A 266 -13.64 6.17 -30.17
N LEU A 267 -12.77 5.70 -29.25
CA LEU A 267 -13.13 5.47 -27.87
C LEU A 267 -13.34 6.79 -27.11
N PRO A 268 -14.27 6.86 -26.14
CA PRO A 268 -14.41 8.03 -25.27
C PRO A 268 -13.13 8.25 -24.48
N PRO A 269 -12.63 9.50 -24.37
CA PRO A 269 -11.38 9.80 -23.69
C PRO A 269 -11.51 9.61 -22.17
N ILE A 270 -10.40 9.27 -21.52
CA ILE A 270 -10.28 9.34 -20.08
C ILE A 270 -9.98 10.80 -19.71
N LYS A 271 -10.81 11.38 -18.83
CA LYS A 271 -10.65 12.75 -18.37
C LYS A 271 -10.03 12.81 -16.99
N VAL A 272 -8.98 13.60 -16.82
CA VAL A 272 -8.34 13.84 -15.54
C VAL A 272 -8.49 15.29 -15.14
N LEU A 273 -9.08 15.52 -13.97
CA LEU A 273 -9.15 16.82 -13.33
C LEU A 273 -8.20 16.83 -12.14
N ILE A 274 -7.23 17.74 -12.13
CA ILE A 274 -6.36 18.00 -10.98
C ILE A 274 -6.82 19.31 -10.37
N ALA A 275 -7.18 19.29 -9.09
CA ALA A 275 -7.66 20.48 -8.39
C ALA A 275 -6.86 20.69 -7.10
N GLU A 276 -6.34 21.90 -6.91
CA GLU A 276 -5.64 22.31 -5.70
C GLU A 276 -6.62 23.05 -4.78
N GLY A 277 -6.77 22.54 -3.57
CA GLY A 277 -7.49 23.17 -2.48
C GLY A 277 -6.55 23.61 -1.36
N LYS A 278 -7.10 24.23 -0.32
CA LYS A 278 -6.32 24.71 0.83
C LYS A 278 -5.81 23.57 1.72
N GLU A 279 -6.58 22.50 1.84
CA GLU A 279 -6.26 21.36 2.72
C GLU A 279 -5.88 20.10 1.93
N ASP A 280 -6.55 19.90 0.78
CA ASP A 280 -6.37 18.70 -0.03
C ASP A 280 -6.11 19.04 -1.49
N ILE A 281 -5.31 18.22 -2.15
CA ILE A 281 -5.16 18.17 -3.60
C ILE A 281 -5.93 16.95 -4.09
N CYS A 282 -6.78 17.14 -5.10
CA CYS A 282 -7.60 16.08 -5.67
C CYS A 282 -7.16 15.76 -7.10
N VAL A 283 -7.03 14.47 -7.41
CA VAL A 283 -6.87 13.97 -8.77
C VAL A 283 -8.04 13.08 -9.10
N LYS A 284 -8.95 13.57 -9.95
CA LYS A 284 -10.13 12.82 -10.39
C LYS A 284 -9.91 12.26 -11.79
N ILE A 285 -10.05 10.96 -11.94
CA ILE A 285 -10.01 10.22 -13.20
C ILE A 285 -11.44 9.80 -13.53
N SER A 286 -11.97 10.23 -14.68
CA SER A 286 -13.33 9.93 -15.14
C SER A 286 -13.28 9.11 -16.41
N ASP A 287 -13.97 7.97 -16.43
CA ASP A 287 -14.14 7.12 -17.59
C ASP A 287 -15.63 6.98 -17.99
N GLN A 288 -15.87 6.51 -19.21
CA GLN A 288 -17.17 6.12 -19.73
C GLN A 288 -17.19 4.61 -20.05
N GLY A 289 -16.70 3.80 -19.13
CA GLY A 289 -16.59 2.36 -19.24
C GLY A 289 -17.83 1.60 -18.77
N GLY A 290 -19.05 2.19 -18.85
CA GLY A 290 -20.31 1.54 -18.50
C GLY A 290 -20.60 1.47 -17.01
N GLY A 291 -19.69 1.90 -16.15
CA GLY A 291 -19.88 1.96 -14.70
C GLY A 291 -19.97 0.60 -13.99
N ILE A 292 -20.16 0.67 -12.68
CA ILE A 292 -20.17 -0.49 -11.78
C ILE A 292 -21.50 -0.51 -11.02
N PRO A 293 -22.22 -1.63 -10.96
CA PRO A 293 -23.44 -1.78 -10.19
C PRO A 293 -23.22 -1.45 -8.71
N ARG A 294 -24.18 -0.77 -8.09
CA ARG A 294 -24.10 -0.38 -6.66
C ARG A 294 -23.85 -1.58 -5.73
N SER A 295 -24.39 -2.74 -6.07
CA SER A 295 -24.22 -3.98 -5.30
C SER A 295 -22.76 -4.48 -5.24
N GLN A 296 -21.91 -4.07 -6.18
CA GLN A 296 -20.51 -4.47 -6.27
C GLN A 296 -19.56 -3.41 -5.65
N THR A 297 -20.02 -2.17 -5.45
CA THR A 297 -19.17 -1.06 -5.01
C THR A 297 -18.47 -1.35 -3.68
N ASP A 298 -19.13 -2.00 -2.74
CA ASP A 298 -18.57 -2.33 -1.42
C ASP A 298 -17.48 -3.43 -1.47
N GLN A 299 -17.32 -4.10 -2.62
CA GLN A 299 -16.32 -5.15 -2.82
C GLN A 299 -15.06 -4.66 -3.52
N LEU A 300 -15.07 -3.47 -4.14
CA LEU A 300 -13.99 -2.98 -4.99
C LEU A 300 -12.64 -2.84 -4.26
N PHE A 301 -12.66 -2.59 -2.96
CA PHE A 301 -11.46 -2.51 -2.13
C PHE A 301 -11.18 -3.78 -1.33
N LYS A 302 -11.89 -4.88 -1.61
CA LYS A 302 -11.56 -6.18 -1.03
C LYS A 302 -10.48 -6.87 -1.84
N TYR A 303 -9.56 -7.53 -1.13
CA TYR A 303 -8.52 -8.33 -1.77
C TYR A 303 -9.14 -9.52 -2.51
N MET A 304 -8.57 -9.84 -3.65
CA MET A 304 -9.01 -10.94 -4.52
C MET A 304 -10.41 -10.78 -5.12
N TYR A 305 -11.02 -9.61 -5.02
CA TYR A 305 -12.18 -9.26 -5.82
C TYR A 305 -11.69 -8.72 -7.17
N SER A 306 -12.01 -9.43 -8.23
CA SER A 306 -11.68 -9.02 -9.61
C SER A 306 -12.76 -9.51 -10.56
N THR A 307 -13.15 -8.65 -11.48
CA THR A 307 -14.00 -9.00 -12.63
C THR A 307 -13.17 -9.44 -13.84
N ALA A 308 -11.83 -9.33 -13.74
CA ALA A 308 -10.93 -9.79 -14.80
C ALA A 308 -10.81 -11.31 -14.78
N PRO A 309 -10.62 -11.95 -15.96
CA PRO A 309 -10.26 -13.35 -16.03
C PRO A 309 -8.95 -13.59 -15.27
N GLN A 310 -8.91 -14.68 -14.50
CA GLN A 310 -7.68 -15.04 -13.80
C GLN A 310 -6.58 -15.37 -14.80
N PRO A 311 -5.33 -14.89 -14.59
CA PRO A 311 -4.23 -15.25 -15.45
C PRO A 311 -4.04 -16.77 -15.44
N SER A 312 -3.97 -17.38 -16.63
CA SER A 312 -3.70 -18.80 -16.74
C SER A 312 -2.28 -19.11 -16.24
N LYS A 313 -2.10 -20.24 -15.57
CA LYS A 313 -0.78 -20.69 -15.08
C LYS A 313 0.27 -20.87 -16.20
N SER A 314 -0.17 -20.88 -17.47
CA SER A 314 0.67 -21.05 -18.66
C SER A 314 1.24 -19.73 -19.21
N ASP A 315 0.68 -18.56 -18.88
CA ASP A 315 1.08 -17.28 -19.46
C ASP A 315 2.07 -16.53 -18.57
N LEU A 316 3.16 -17.19 -18.20
CA LEU A 316 4.25 -16.62 -17.37
C LEU A 316 5.00 -15.44 -18.02
N HIS A 317 4.71 -15.11 -19.29
CA HIS A 317 5.44 -14.10 -20.06
C HIS A 317 4.66 -12.81 -20.34
N THR A 318 3.37 -12.76 -20.07
CA THR A 318 2.55 -11.55 -20.23
C THR A 318 2.11 -11.03 -18.86
N VAL A 319 2.55 -9.82 -18.51
CA VAL A 319 2.05 -9.12 -17.31
C VAL A 319 0.56 -8.85 -17.53
N PRO A 320 -0.35 -9.44 -16.77
CA PRO A 320 -1.78 -9.25 -17.00
C PRO A 320 -2.16 -7.78 -16.79
N LEU A 321 -2.96 -7.21 -17.69
CA LEU A 321 -3.50 -5.86 -17.57
C LEU A 321 -4.29 -5.70 -16.27
N ALA A 322 -5.00 -6.73 -15.84
CA ALA A 322 -5.67 -6.85 -14.55
C ALA A 322 -5.28 -8.18 -13.90
N GLY A 323 -4.92 -8.14 -12.63
CA GLY A 323 -4.37 -9.29 -11.90
C GLY A 323 -5.28 -9.79 -10.78
N TYR A 324 -4.68 -10.19 -9.69
CA TYR A 324 -5.28 -10.89 -8.54
C TYR A 324 -6.32 -10.08 -7.72
N GLY A 325 -6.74 -8.88 -8.15
CA GLY A 325 -7.66 -8.03 -7.38
C GLY A 325 -7.00 -7.26 -6.24
N TYR A 326 -5.68 -7.04 -6.32
CA TYR A 326 -4.90 -6.32 -5.30
C TYR A 326 -4.61 -4.86 -5.64
N GLY A 327 -4.79 -4.45 -6.90
CA GLY A 327 -4.45 -3.11 -7.38
C GLY A 327 -5.17 -2.00 -6.61
N LEU A 328 -6.50 -2.00 -6.59
CA LEU A 328 -7.31 -0.98 -5.89
C LEU A 328 -7.10 -0.95 -4.37
N PRO A 329 -7.16 -2.09 -3.64
CA PRO A 329 -6.87 -2.11 -2.21
C PRO A 329 -5.51 -1.52 -1.86
N ILE A 330 -4.44 -1.91 -2.56
CA ILE A 330 -3.08 -1.43 -2.31
C ILE A 330 -2.94 0.05 -2.69
N SER A 331 -3.52 0.49 -3.80
CA SER A 331 -3.53 1.91 -4.18
C SER A 331 -4.19 2.77 -3.11
N ARG A 332 -5.30 2.30 -2.52
CA ARG A 332 -5.94 3.01 -1.41
C ARG A 332 -5.05 3.08 -0.16
N LEU A 333 -4.25 2.04 0.12
CA LEU A 333 -3.29 2.07 1.21
C LEU A 333 -2.16 3.08 0.95
N TYR A 334 -1.68 3.21 -0.29
CA TYR A 334 -0.70 4.26 -0.65
C TYR A 334 -1.25 5.66 -0.40
N ALA A 335 -2.51 5.92 -0.76
CA ALA A 335 -3.16 7.20 -0.46
C ALA A 335 -3.27 7.41 1.05
N ARG A 336 -3.79 6.43 1.78
CA ARG A 336 -4.00 6.47 3.24
C ARG A 336 -2.72 6.55 4.05
N TYR A 337 -1.60 6.13 3.48
CA TYR A 337 -0.32 6.16 4.17
C TYR A 337 0.07 7.56 4.65
N PHE A 338 -0.28 8.59 3.88
CA PHE A 338 -0.11 10.00 4.23
C PHE A 338 -1.46 10.73 4.45
N HIS A 339 -2.43 10.04 5.06
CA HIS A 339 -3.76 10.60 5.40
C HIS A 339 -4.60 11.09 4.21
N GLY A 340 -4.32 10.61 2.99
CA GLY A 340 -5.22 10.73 1.86
C GLY A 340 -6.25 9.61 1.80
N ASP A 341 -6.96 9.47 0.69
CA ASP A 341 -7.84 8.32 0.40
C ASP A 341 -8.07 8.21 -1.12
N ILE A 342 -8.63 7.06 -1.54
CA ILE A 342 -9.18 6.84 -2.88
C ILE A 342 -10.66 6.52 -2.75
N VAL A 343 -11.48 7.27 -3.47
CA VAL A 343 -12.94 7.09 -3.52
C VAL A 343 -13.36 6.80 -4.95
N LEU A 344 -14.26 5.84 -5.12
CA LEU A 344 -14.86 5.49 -6.41
C LEU A 344 -16.34 5.87 -6.40
N LEU A 345 -16.76 6.67 -7.38
CA LEU A 345 -18.14 7.07 -7.63
C LEU A 345 -18.52 6.51 -9.00
N SER A 346 -19.47 5.60 -9.03
CA SER A 346 -19.84 4.92 -10.26
C SER A 346 -21.33 5.06 -10.57
N CYS A 347 -21.64 5.28 -11.85
CA CYS A 347 -22.99 5.30 -12.38
C CYS A 347 -23.12 4.15 -13.38
N GLU A 348 -23.83 3.07 -12.99
CA GLU A 348 -24.11 1.93 -13.87
C GLU A 348 -24.78 2.40 -15.17
N GLY A 349 -24.30 1.88 -16.30
CA GLY A 349 -24.74 2.27 -17.64
C GLY A 349 -24.02 3.51 -18.19
N TYR A 350 -23.15 4.18 -17.41
CA TYR A 350 -22.42 5.36 -17.88
C TYR A 350 -20.90 5.24 -17.68
N GLY A 351 -20.40 5.27 -16.42
CA GLY A 351 -18.97 5.27 -16.16
C GLY A 351 -18.61 5.44 -14.70
N THR A 352 -17.31 5.60 -14.42
CA THR A 352 -16.76 5.69 -13.08
C THR A 352 -15.86 6.91 -12.93
N ASP A 353 -16.01 7.61 -11.80
CA ASP A 353 -15.09 8.62 -11.30
C ASP A 353 -14.23 8.01 -10.17
N ALA A 354 -12.93 7.96 -10.35
CA ALA A 354 -11.96 7.61 -9.31
C ALA A 354 -11.27 8.87 -8.81
N ILE A 355 -11.34 9.14 -7.50
CA ILE A 355 -10.80 10.37 -6.91
C ILE A 355 -9.72 10.00 -5.91
N ILE A 356 -8.49 10.49 -6.15
CA ILE A 356 -7.39 10.43 -5.20
C ILE A 356 -7.38 11.74 -4.43
N TYR A 357 -7.43 11.66 -3.10
CA TYR A 357 -7.23 12.78 -2.19
C TYR A 357 -5.82 12.71 -1.59
N MET A 358 -5.11 13.80 -1.64
CA MET A 358 -3.78 13.97 -1.03
C MET A 358 -3.78 15.21 -0.16
N LYS A 359 -3.07 15.19 0.97
CA LYS A 359 -2.88 16.37 1.81
C LYS A 359 -2.03 17.41 1.08
N ALA A 360 -2.53 18.64 0.99
CA ALA A 360 -1.79 19.77 0.45
C ALA A 360 -0.70 20.27 1.42
N ILE A 361 -0.94 20.11 2.73
CA ILE A 361 -0.05 20.57 3.80
C ILE A 361 0.87 19.42 4.22
N SER A 362 2.16 19.56 3.97
CA SER A 362 3.17 18.51 4.24
C SER A 362 3.34 18.20 5.74
N ASP A 363 3.02 19.13 6.64
CA ASP A 363 3.07 18.92 8.09
C ASP A 363 1.94 18.00 8.60
N GLU A 364 0.79 18.00 7.93
CA GLU A 364 -0.36 17.18 8.27
C GLU A 364 -0.30 15.79 7.63
N ALA A 365 0.56 15.61 6.63
CA ALA A 365 0.77 14.36 5.92
C ALA A 365 1.71 13.42 6.71
N ASN A 366 1.21 12.90 7.84
CA ASN A 366 1.94 11.95 8.68
C ASN A 366 1.77 10.51 8.20
N GLU A 367 2.74 9.63 8.47
CA GLU A 367 2.62 8.19 8.24
C GLU A 367 1.47 7.60 9.06
N LEU A 368 0.58 6.86 8.41
CA LEU A 368 -0.42 6.02 9.09
C LEU A 368 0.20 4.64 9.34
N LEU A 369 0.61 4.37 10.58
CA LEU A 369 1.31 3.14 10.94
C LEU A 369 0.39 2.19 11.72
N PRO A 370 0.30 0.90 11.32
CA PRO A 370 -0.37 -0.11 12.13
C PRO A 370 0.41 -0.38 13.42
N ILE A 371 -0.30 -0.39 14.54
CA ILE A 371 0.26 -0.68 15.87
C ILE A 371 -0.28 -2.01 16.36
N PHE A 372 0.61 -2.97 16.64
CA PHE A 372 0.22 -4.23 17.26
C PHE A 372 -0.16 -3.99 18.73
N ASN A 373 -1.36 -4.39 19.12
CA ASN A 373 -1.82 -4.34 20.51
C ASN A 373 -2.75 -5.52 20.85
N LYS A 374 -3.03 -5.71 22.14
CA LYS A 374 -3.92 -6.79 22.61
C LYS A 374 -5.37 -6.67 22.07
N THR A 375 -5.80 -5.48 21.69
CA THR A 375 -7.11 -5.24 21.08
C THR A 375 -7.13 -5.74 19.64
N SER A 376 -6.06 -5.52 18.86
CA SER A 376 -5.90 -6.11 17.54
C SER A 376 -6.03 -7.64 17.61
N SER A 377 -5.36 -8.28 18.58
CA SER A 377 -5.40 -9.75 18.71
C SER A 377 -6.81 -10.29 19.03
N LYS A 378 -7.67 -9.49 19.68
CA LYS A 378 -9.08 -9.86 19.89
C LYS A 378 -9.90 -9.78 18.62
N PHE A 379 -9.55 -8.85 17.71
CA PHE A 379 -10.26 -8.69 16.44
C PHE A 379 -10.13 -9.93 15.54
N TYR A 380 -8.97 -10.56 15.51
CA TYR A 380 -8.76 -11.82 14.77
C TYR A 380 -9.53 -13.02 15.33
N ARG A 381 -9.94 -12.98 16.61
CA ARG A 381 -10.65 -14.08 17.29
C ARG A 381 -12.16 -13.88 17.38
N ALA A 382 -12.63 -12.67 17.08
CA ALA A 382 -14.05 -12.37 17.14
C ALA A 382 -14.73 -12.81 15.84
N THR A 383 -15.47 -13.90 15.86
CA THR A 383 -16.53 -14.13 14.87
C THR A 383 -17.52 -12.96 15.00
N VAL A 384 -17.49 -12.06 14.01
CA VAL A 384 -18.44 -10.95 13.96
C VAL A 384 -19.81 -11.57 13.65
N PRO A 385 -20.79 -11.56 14.59
CA PRO A 385 -22.13 -12.03 14.27
C PRO A 385 -22.66 -11.13 13.13
N THR A 386 -22.99 -11.72 12.00
CA THR A 386 -23.78 -11.07 10.95
C THR A 386 -25.21 -10.94 11.46
N GLY A 387 -25.44 -10.00 12.38
CA GLY A 387 -26.78 -9.69 12.87
C GLY A 387 -27.46 -8.72 11.92
N ASP A 388 -28.65 -9.05 11.52
CA ASP A 388 -29.59 -8.11 10.92
C ASP A 388 -29.66 -6.85 11.80
N TRP A 389 -29.62 -5.65 11.17
CA TRP A 389 -29.65 -4.38 11.89
C TRP A 389 -30.94 -4.16 12.72
N SER A 390 -31.97 -4.94 12.48
CA SER A 390 -33.20 -5.01 13.27
C SER A 390 -33.03 -5.78 14.58
N ASN A 391 -31.90 -6.46 14.81
CA ASN A 391 -31.68 -7.26 16.01
C ASN A 391 -31.25 -6.37 17.19
N GLN A 392 -31.95 -6.42 18.32
CA GLN A 392 -31.71 -5.61 19.55
C GLN A 392 -30.27 -5.71 20.11
N ASN A 393 -29.46 -6.68 19.68
CA ASN A 393 -28.06 -6.81 20.06
C ASN A 393 -27.15 -5.68 19.51
N PHE A 394 -27.64 -4.87 18.57
CA PHE A 394 -26.90 -3.71 18.07
C PHE A 394 -26.71 -2.63 19.15
N SER A 395 -27.67 -2.47 20.04
CA SER A 395 -27.58 -1.50 21.15
C SER A 395 -26.51 -1.87 22.17
N ASN A 396 -26.24 -3.17 22.36
CA ASN A 396 -25.17 -3.64 23.25
C ASN A 396 -23.77 -3.46 22.66
N ARG A 397 -23.65 -3.46 21.34
CA ARG A 397 -22.37 -3.26 20.63
C ARG A 397 -21.88 -1.81 20.74
N TRP A 398 -22.77 -0.83 20.62
CA TRP A 398 -22.47 0.58 20.86
C TRP A 398 -22.17 0.86 22.34
N ARG A 399 -22.86 0.23 23.26
CA ARG A 399 -22.53 0.31 24.70
C ARG A 399 -21.18 -0.29 25.02
N TYR A 400 -20.79 -1.39 24.38
CA TYR A 400 -19.48 -2.00 24.55
C TYR A 400 -18.36 -1.12 23.98
N ILE A 401 -18.55 -0.53 22.80
CA ILE A 401 -17.61 0.43 22.20
C ILE A 401 -17.52 1.69 23.08
N TYR A 402 -18.64 2.24 23.55
CA TYR A 402 -18.65 3.38 24.47
C TYR A 402 -18.01 3.07 25.83
N SER A 403 -18.16 1.87 26.38
CA SER A 403 -17.50 1.48 27.62
C SER A 403 -15.97 1.38 27.48
N LEU A 404 -15.46 1.03 26.29
CA LEU A 404 -14.03 0.99 25.99
C LEU A 404 -13.40 2.41 25.90
N PHE A 405 -14.22 3.41 25.52
CA PHE A 405 -13.79 4.81 25.51
C PHE A 405 -14.00 5.53 26.84
N SER A 406 -14.99 5.11 27.65
CA SER A 406 -15.30 5.71 28.94
C SER A 406 -14.36 5.28 30.07
N SER A 407 -13.68 4.14 29.96
CA SER A 407 -12.74 3.64 30.97
C SER A 407 -11.33 4.26 30.89
N LYS A 408 -11.12 5.27 30.04
CA LYS A 408 -9.85 5.99 29.93
C LYS A 408 -9.83 7.36 30.62
N ASN A 409 -10.92 7.77 31.29
CA ASN A 409 -11.03 9.05 32.00
C ASN A 409 -11.39 8.87 33.49
N ASN A 410 -10.78 7.86 34.15
CA ASN A 410 -10.67 7.80 35.61
C ASN A 410 -9.27 7.31 35.98
#